data_d8b8dd8746a451bcfc09a6aba7ee88a7
#
_entry.id   d8b8dd8746a451bcfc09a6aba7ee88a7
#
_cell.length_a   1.000
_cell.length_b   1.000
_cell.length_c   1.000
_cell.angle_alpha   90.00
_cell.angle_beta   90.00
_cell.angle_gamma   90.00
#
_symmetry.space_group_name_H-M   'P 1'
#
loop_
_entity.id
_entity.type
_entity.pdbx_description
1 polymer ?
#
loop_
_entity_poly.entity_id
_entity_poly.type
_entity_poly.pdbx_seq_one_letter_code
_entity_poly.pdbx_strand_id
1 'polypeptide(L)'
;VDVDGYTSGAEFIQKLQQSERYDLLFLDIELGDSSGIIVGNWIRSQIQYESMQIVFVSAKEMYAMQLFDLRPMNFLVKPIQQERVDYILDEYERLYQFQPHIIEIGKGRNSIRIEEHSVFYLQSLARKIQVVTANDTLCVYGKLSEVIPALNPHLFCVVHKSYVINLRYAESFQKDSVHMINGDDIPVSRSMKNNLDHAIMEKMRCGG
;
A
#
# COMPACT_ATOMS: atom_id res chain seq x y z
N VAL A 1 9.81 0.06 -5.05
CA VAL A 1 9.38 1.35 -4.50
C VAL A 1 9.11 2.28 -5.67
N ASP A 2 7.86 2.75 -5.83
CA ASP A 2 7.54 3.81 -6.80
C ASP A 2 7.86 5.16 -6.16
N VAL A 3 8.53 6.04 -6.90
CA VAL A 3 8.97 7.35 -6.39
C VAL A 3 8.49 8.45 -7.31
N ASP A 4 7.66 9.34 -6.77
CA ASP A 4 7.25 10.58 -7.43
C ASP A 4 7.99 11.77 -6.82
N GLY A 5 8.41 12.71 -7.66
CA GLY A 5 9.08 13.93 -7.23
C GLY A 5 8.24 15.17 -7.53
N TYR A 6 8.12 16.06 -6.55
CA TYR A 6 7.42 17.34 -6.67
C TYR A 6 8.35 18.48 -6.30
N THR A 7 8.27 19.58 -7.05
CA THR A 7 9.07 20.78 -6.79
C THR A 7 8.32 21.88 -6.04
N SER A 8 7.01 21.65 -5.82
CA SER A 8 6.09 22.62 -5.21
C SER A 8 5.15 21.93 -4.21
N GLY A 9 5.00 22.54 -3.03
CA GLY A 9 4.03 22.07 -2.03
C GLY A 9 2.58 22.19 -2.53
N ALA A 10 2.27 23.20 -3.33
CA ALA A 10 0.95 23.37 -3.92
C ALA A 10 0.61 22.26 -4.93
N GLU A 11 1.56 21.88 -5.78
CA GLU A 11 1.40 20.76 -6.72
C GLU A 11 1.13 19.46 -5.98
N PHE A 12 1.91 19.15 -4.95
CA PHE A 12 1.74 17.96 -4.15
C PHE A 12 0.35 17.89 -3.46
N ILE A 13 -0.09 19.02 -2.86
CA ILE A 13 -1.42 19.13 -2.27
C ILE A 13 -2.52 18.86 -3.30
N GLN A 14 -2.38 19.42 -4.51
CA GLN A 14 -3.35 19.18 -5.59
C GLN A 14 -3.44 17.69 -5.96
N LYS A 15 -2.32 16.98 -5.99
CA LYS A 15 -2.28 15.54 -6.25
C LYS A 15 -3.01 14.74 -5.15
N LEU A 16 -2.78 15.06 -3.90
CA LEU A 16 -3.51 14.44 -2.78
C LEU A 16 -5.03 14.69 -2.86
N GLN A 17 -5.44 15.87 -3.31
CA GLN A 17 -6.87 16.19 -3.54
C GLN A 17 -7.48 15.38 -4.70
N GLN A 18 -6.68 14.96 -5.68
CA GLN A 18 -7.08 14.08 -6.78
C GLN A 18 -7.10 12.60 -6.39
N SER A 19 -7.03 12.31 -5.09
CA SER A 19 -7.06 10.95 -4.51
C SER A 19 -5.79 10.13 -4.72
N GLU A 20 -4.68 10.74 -5.13
CA GLU A 20 -3.39 10.07 -5.07
C GLU A 20 -3.01 9.79 -3.60
N ARG A 21 -2.34 8.69 -3.35
CA ARG A 21 -1.97 8.25 -2.00
C ARG A 21 -0.51 7.82 -1.99
N TYR A 22 0.18 8.19 -0.91
CA TYR A 22 1.59 7.89 -0.69
C TYR A 22 1.75 7.29 0.71
N ASP A 23 2.66 6.37 0.83
CA ASP A 23 2.93 5.70 2.11
C ASP A 23 3.98 6.46 2.91
N LEU A 24 4.99 7.01 2.23
CA LEU A 24 6.10 7.74 2.82
C LEU A 24 6.39 9.02 2.02
N LEU A 25 6.55 10.13 2.71
CA LEU A 25 6.89 11.43 2.13
C LEU A 25 8.18 11.96 2.73
N PHE A 26 9.17 12.24 1.89
CA PHE A 26 10.31 13.09 2.25
C PHE A 26 9.97 14.54 1.89
N LEU A 27 9.86 15.40 2.90
CA LEU A 27 9.35 16.75 2.77
C LEU A 27 10.40 17.77 3.19
N ASP A 28 10.90 18.52 2.22
CA ASP A 28 11.77 19.67 2.51
C ASP A 28 10.98 20.75 3.27
N ILE A 29 11.55 21.29 4.33
CA ILE A 29 10.93 22.39 5.08
C ILE A 29 11.02 23.72 4.30
N GLU A 30 12.11 23.93 3.56
CA GLU A 30 12.34 25.17 2.80
C GLU A 30 11.96 24.95 1.33
N LEU A 31 10.66 24.88 1.05
CA LEU A 31 10.13 24.84 -0.31
C LEU A 31 10.15 26.23 -0.95
N GLY A 32 10.29 26.28 -2.28
CA GLY A 32 10.37 27.56 -2.99
C GLY A 32 9.07 28.38 -2.98
N ASP A 33 7.92 27.71 -2.85
CA ASP A 33 6.57 28.31 -2.89
C ASP A 33 5.87 28.38 -1.53
N SER A 34 6.31 27.56 -0.57
CA SER A 34 5.70 27.45 0.75
C SER A 34 6.66 26.85 1.78
N SER A 35 6.19 26.61 3.00
CA SER A 35 6.94 25.84 3.98
C SER A 35 6.43 24.41 4.05
N GLY A 36 7.35 23.43 4.08
CA GLY A 36 7.00 22.03 4.32
C GLY A 36 6.24 21.82 5.62
N ILE A 37 6.42 22.66 6.62
CA ILE A 37 5.63 22.63 7.87
C ILE A 37 4.15 22.92 7.56
N ILE A 38 3.86 23.87 6.67
CA ILE A 38 2.48 24.19 6.27
C ILE A 38 1.85 23.00 5.51
N VAL A 39 2.62 22.40 4.61
CA VAL A 39 2.17 21.19 3.88
C VAL A 39 1.89 20.04 4.85
N GLY A 40 2.80 19.76 5.78
CA GLY A 40 2.62 18.75 6.82
C GLY A 40 1.38 19.00 7.70
N ASN A 41 1.18 20.25 8.14
CA ASN A 41 -0.03 20.65 8.87
C ASN A 41 -1.31 20.40 8.06
N TRP A 42 -1.31 20.74 6.78
CA TRP A 42 -2.44 20.51 5.90
C TRP A 42 -2.76 19.01 5.79
N ILE A 43 -1.75 18.17 5.61
CA ILE A 43 -1.88 16.70 5.55
C ILE A 43 -2.52 16.17 6.83
N ARG A 44 -2.07 16.59 8.02
CA ARG A 44 -2.56 16.10 9.31
C ARG A 44 -3.93 16.66 9.70
N SER A 45 -4.17 17.95 9.43
CA SER A 45 -5.37 18.64 9.93
C SER A 45 -6.52 18.69 8.92
N GLN A 46 -6.25 18.86 7.62
CA GLN A 46 -7.29 19.04 6.62
C GLN A 46 -7.77 17.72 6.02
N ILE A 47 -6.85 16.84 5.62
CA ILE A 47 -7.22 15.55 5.04
C ILE A 47 -7.11 14.39 6.03
N GLN A 48 -6.58 14.65 7.23
CA GLN A 48 -6.44 13.66 8.30
C GLN A 48 -5.74 12.37 7.84
N TYR A 49 -4.71 12.52 6.98
CA TYR A 49 -4.01 11.39 6.37
C TYR A 49 -2.90 10.90 7.30
N GLU A 50 -3.31 10.18 8.35
CA GLU A 50 -2.43 9.69 9.41
C GLU A 50 -1.55 8.53 8.98
N SER A 51 -1.97 7.72 8.02
CA SER A 51 -1.21 6.55 7.56
C SER A 51 0.03 6.92 6.76
N MET A 52 0.04 8.08 6.07
CA MET A 52 1.22 8.55 5.38
C MET A 52 2.29 9.01 6.36
N GLN A 53 3.46 8.39 6.30
CA GLN A 53 4.58 8.76 7.13
C GLN A 53 5.33 9.95 6.53
N ILE A 54 5.76 10.90 7.36
CA ILE A 54 6.45 12.10 6.91
C ILE A 54 7.86 12.13 7.52
N VAL A 55 8.85 12.22 6.66
CA VAL A 55 10.24 12.50 6.99
C VAL A 55 10.54 13.94 6.57
N PHE A 56 10.77 14.82 7.52
CA PHE A 56 11.14 16.19 7.20
C PHE A 56 12.62 16.30 6.90
N VAL A 57 12.94 17.17 5.96
CA VAL A 57 14.31 17.45 5.52
C VAL A 57 14.60 18.93 5.67
N SER A 58 15.72 19.33 6.28
CA SER A 58 16.13 20.74 6.37
C SER A 58 17.64 20.91 6.56
N ALA A 59 18.18 22.06 6.18
CA ALA A 59 19.53 22.46 6.56
C ALA A 59 19.64 22.93 8.02
N LYS A 60 18.51 23.18 8.70
CA LYS A 60 18.46 23.79 10.04
C LYS A 60 17.84 22.83 11.06
N GLU A 61 18.64 22.34 11.99
CA GLU A 61 18.20 21.42 13.06
C GLU A 61 17.13 22.01 13.98
N MET A 62 17.10 23.34 14.14
CA MET A 62 16.15 24.01 15.01
C MET A 62 14.68 23.77 14.68
N TYR A 63 14.36 23.34 13.45
CA TYR A 63 12.99 23.02 13.07
C TYR A 63 12.47 21.73 13.72
N ALA A 64 13.35 20.83 14.16
CA ALA A 64 12.94 19.54 14.72
C ALA A 64 11.93 19.68 15.86
N MET A 65 12.11 20.67 16.73
CA MET A 65 11.19 20.93 17.86
C MET A 65 9.80 21.42 17.42
N GLN A 66 9.71 22.10 16.28
CA GLN A 66 8.44 22.64 15.76
C GLN A 66 7.57 21.57 15.07
N LEU A 67 8.16 20.41 14.79
CA LEU A 67 7.50 19.33 14.05
C LEU A 67 6.78 18.33 14.97
N PHE A 68 6.92 18.47 16.29
CA PHE A 68 6.43 17.47 17.24
C PHE A 68 4.92 17.17 17.07
N ASP A 69 4.12 18.22 16.87
CA ASP A 69 2.67 18.09 16.68
C ASP A 69 2.30 17.44 15.34
N LEU A 70 3.22 17.42 14.36
CA LEU A 70 3.04 16.78 13.06
C LEU A 70 3.36 15.28 13.08
N ARG A 71 3.87 14.78 14.20
CA ARG A 71 4.22 13.37 14.37
C ARG A 71 5.05 12.84 13.20
N PRO A 72 6.24 13.45 12.94
CA PRO A 72 7.11 12.97 11.87
C PRO A 72 7.65 11.59 12.23
N MET A 73 7.81 10.74 11.21
CA MET A 73 8.52 9.49 11.37
C MET A 73 10.01 9.74 11.65
N ASN A 74 10.60 10.72 10.96
CA ASN A 74 12.00 11.07 11.13
C ASN A 74 12.27 12.51 10.69
N PHE A 75 13.49 13.00 10.99
CA PHE A 75 14.02 14.30 10.57
C PHE A 75 15.43 14.14 10.04
N LEU A 76 15.68 14.62 8.82
CA LEU A 76 16.98 14.58 8.16
C LEU A 76 17.59 15.96 8.05
N VAL A 77 18.86 16.09 8.42
CA VAL A 77 19.65 17.31 8.25
C VAL A 77 20.45 17.22 6.96
N LYS A 78 20.37 18.25 6.13
CA LYS A 78 21.20 18.40 4.91
C LYS A 78 22.67 18.68 5.28
N PRO A 79 23.65 18.07 4.56
CA PRO A 79 23.52 17.20 3.41
C PRO A 79 23.06 15.78 3.80
N ILE A 80 22.10 15.23 3.04
CA ILE A 80 21.57 13.89 3.30
C ILE A 80 22.58 12.85 2.81
N GLN A 81 22.90 11.90 3.68
CA GLN A 81 23.73 10.73 3.36
C GLN A 81 22.84 9.56 2.96
N GLN A 82 23.30 8.76 1.99
CA GLN A 82 22.52 7.61 1.47
C GLN A 82 22.17 6.62 2.59
N GLU A 83 23.10 6.36 3.49
CA GLU A 83 22.91 5.42 4.60
C GLU A 83 21.79 5.85 5.56
N ARG A 84 21.52 7.16 5.65
CA ARG A 84 20.40 7.68 6.46
C ARG A 84 19.05 7.47 5.76
N VAL A 85 19.02 7.56 4.44
CA VAL A 85 17.82 7.25 3.65
C VAL A 85 17.53 5.77 3.74
N ASP A 86 18.54 4.92 3.54
CA ASP A 86 18.41 3.46 3.61
C ASP A 86 17.89 3.04 5.00
N TYR A 87 18.47 3.59 6.07
CA TYR A 87 18.01 3.34 7.44
C TYR A 87 16.52 3.70 7.64
N ILE A 88 16.07 4.83 7.09
CA ILE A 88 14.67 5.26 7.20
C ILE A 88 13.74 4.34 6.41
N LEU A 89 14.16 3.90 5.23
CA LEU A 89 13.39 2.94 4.44
C LEU A 89 13.27 1.60 5.15
N ASP A 90 14.36 1.08 5.70
CA ASP A 90 14.35 -0.16 6.50
C ASP A 90 13.47 -0.02 7.75
N GLU A 91 13.56 1.14 8.43
CA GLU A 91 12.72 1.43 9.60
C GLU A 91 11.24 1.55 9.23
N TYR A 92 10.94 2.20 8.09
CA TYR A 92 9.59 2.27 7.54
C TYR A 92 9.03 0.88 7.26
N GLU A 93 9.80 0.04 6.54
CA GLU A 93 9.40 -1.34 6.27
C GLU A 93 9.14 -2.12 7.55
N ARG A 94 10.04 -2.01 8.53
CA ARG A 94 9.92 -2.69 9.81
C ARG A 94 8.71 -2.24 10.63
N LEU A 95 8.37 -0.95 10.63
CA LEU A 95 7.33 -0.39 11.50
C LEU A 95 5.95 -0.34 10.85
N TYR A 96 5.88 -0.13 9.53
CA TYR A 96 4.65 0.23 8.85
C TYR A 96 4.20 -0.78 7.80
N GLN A 97 5.11 -1.50 7.13
CA GLN A 97 4.73 -2.63 6.29
C GLN A 97 4.23 -3.83 7.12
N PHE A 98 4.59 -3.87 8.41
CA PHE A 98 4.07 -4.87 9.37
C PHE A 98 2.86 -4.37 10.18
N GLN A 99 2.32 -3.17 9.95
CA GLN A 99 1.00 -2.88 10.50
C GLN A 99 -0.02 -3.74 9.74
N PRO A 100 -0.71 -4.65 10.42
CA PRO A 100 -1.67 -5.51 9.76
C PRO A 100 -2.78 -4.63 9.16
N HIS A 101 -2.74 -4.43 7.83
CA HIS A 101 -3.87 -3.85 7.14
C HIS A 101 -5.02 -4.85 7.25
N ILE A 102 -5.95 -4.54 8.17
CA ILE A 102 -7.08 -5.40 8.45
C ILE A 102 -8.18 -5.08 7.46
N ILE A 103 -8.52 -6.05 6.63
CA ILE A 103 -9.66 -5.98 5.73
C ILE A 103 -10.87 -6.67 6.36
N GLU A 104 -12.05 -6.11 6.14
CA GLU A 104 -13.30 -6.72 6.53
C GLU A 104 -13.94 -7.38 5.29
N ILE A 105 -14.18 -8.68 5.38
CA ILE A 105 -14.77 -9.49 4.31
C ILE A 105 -16.11 -10.03 4.78
N GLY A 106 -17.17 -9.79 3.99
CA GLY A 106 -18.53 -10.17 4.35
C GLY A 106 -19.38 -9.01 4.84
N LYS A 107 -20.55 -9.29 5.40
CA LYS A 107 -21.50 -8.27 5.86
C LYS A 107 -22.11 -8.62 7.22
N GLY A 108 -22.23 -7.60 8.07
CA GLY A 108 -22.90 -7.67 9.37
C GLY A 108 -22.28 -8.71 10.31
N ARG A 109 -23.12 -9.53 10.96
CA ARG A 109 -22.64 -10.52 11.96
C ARG A 109 -21.82 -11.67 11.37
N ASN A 110 -21.79 -11.81 10.05
CA ASN A 110 -21.04 -12.85 9.34
C ASN A 110 -19.82 -12.27 8.60
N SER A 111 -19.36 -11.07 8.93
CA SER A 111 -18.10 -10.54 8.45
C SER A 111 -16.93 -11.10 9.27
N ILE A 112 -15.78 -11.23 8.62
CA ILE A 112 -14.51 -11.53 9.26
C ILE A 112 -13.57 -10.35 9.07
N ARG A 113 -12.75 -10.10 10.07
CA ARG A 113 -11.65 -9.14 10.01
C ARG A 113 -10.36 -9.95 9.96
N ILE A 114 -9.59 -9.75 8.91
CA ILE A 114 -8.39 -10.52 8.64
C ILE A 114 -7.27 -9.62 8.16
N GLU A 115 -6.04 -9.96 8.53
CA GLU A 115 -4.86 -9.27 8.02
C GLU A 115 -4.70 -9.54 6.52
N GLU A 116 -4.64 -8.50 5.73
CA GLU A 116 -4.51 -8.57 4.28
C GLU A 116 -3.29 -9.39 3.84
N HIS A 117 -2.18 -9.25 4.58
CA HIS A 117 -0.95 -9.99 4.33
C HIS A 117 -1.05 -11.50 4.62
N SER A 118 -2.04 -11.96 5.37
CA SER A 118 -2.22 -13.39 5.64
C SER A 118 -3.01 -14.11 4.53
N VAL A 119 -3.66 -13.35 3.65
CA VAL A 119 -4.53 -13.91 2.60
C VAL A 119 -3.73 -14.28 1.37
N PHE A 120 -3.80 -15.54 0.96
CA PHE A 120 -3.20 -16.03 -0.27
C PHE A 120 -4.05 -15.70 -1.49
N TYR A 121 -5.34 -15.99 -1.41
CA TYR A 121 -6.31 -15.63 -2.44
C TYR A 121 -7.73 -15.65 -1.89
N LEU A 122 -8.62 -15.02 -2.63
CA LEU A 122 -10.06 -15.02 -2.43
C LEU A 122 -10.73 -15.75 -3.57
N GLN A 123 -11.68 -16.64 -3.25
CA GLN A 123 -12.47 -17.35 -4.23
C GLN A 123 -13.98 -17.10 -4.02
N SER A 124 -14.70 -16.82 -5.11
CA SER A 124 -16.16 -16.76 -5.09
C SER A 124 -16.76 -18.15 -5.25
N LEU A 125 -17.54 -18.58 -4.27
CA LEU A 125 -18.29 -19.85 -4.26
C LEU A 125 -19.79 -19.55 -4.08
N ALA A 126 -20.51 -19.45 -5.19
CA ALA A 126 -21.93 -19.09 -5.21
C ALA A 126 -22.21 -17.76 -4.48
N ARG A 127 -22.76 -17.80 -3.26
CA ARG A 127 -23.06 -16.62 -2.43
C ARG A 127 -22.05 -16.37 -1.32
N LYS A 128 -20.93 -17.09 -1.35
CA LYS A 128 -19.88 -16.99 -0.34
C LYS A 128 -18.55 -16.60 -0.97
N ILE A 129 -17.70 -15.99 -0.17
CA ILE A 129 -16.30 -15.77 -0.44
C ILE A 129 -15.54 -16.75 0.43
N GLN A 130 -14.69 -17.54 -0.20
CA GLN A 130 -13.67 -18.34 0.47
C GLN A 130 -12.40 -17.52 0.55
N VAL A 131 -11.86 -17.40 1.76
CA VAL A 131 -10.61 -16.70 2.07
C VAL A 131 -9.59 -17.74 2.44
N VAL A 132 -8.58 -17.91 1.62
CA VAL A 132 -7.51 -18.90 1.82
C VAL A 132 -6.28 -18.24 2.37
N THR A 133 -5.79 -18.76 3.49
CA THR A 133 -4.59 -18.30 4.21
C THR A 133 -3.61 -19.45 4.40
N ALA A 134 -2.47 -19.18 5.04
CA ALA A 134 -1.48 -20.22 5.37
C ALA A 134 -2.02 -21.27 6.35
N ASN A 135 -2.91 -20.87 7.27
CA ASN A 135 -3.34 -21.71 8.38
C ASN A 135 -4.76 -22.23 8.21
N ASP A 136 -5.64 -21.45 7.55
CA ASP A 136 -7.06 -21.71 7.51
C ASP A 136 -7.71 -21.35 6.17
N THR A 137 -8.85 -21.95 5.91
CA THR A 137 -9.76 -21.57 4.84
C THR A 137 -11.10 -21.15 5.42
N LEU A 138 -11.38 -19.86 5.38
CA LEU A 138 -12.59 -19.27 5.94
C LEU A 138 -13.64 -19.03 4.86
N CYS A 139 -14.92 -19.13 5.22
CA CYS A 139 -16.03 -18.89 4.30
C CYS A 139 -17.01 -17.88 4.90
N VAL A 140 -17.25 -16.79 4.17
CA VAL A 140 -18.18 -15.72 4.57
C VAL A 140 -19.19 -15.44 3.46
N TYR A 141 -20.40 -15.01 3.81
CA TYR A 141 -21.38 -14.56 2.83
C TYR A 141 -20.97 -13.20 2.25
N GLY A 142 -20.98 -13.08 0.92
CA GLY A 142 -20.61 -11.86 0.21
C GLY A 142 -20.29 -12.10 -1.26
N LYS A 143 -19.91 -11.00 -1.94
CA LYS A 143 -19.47 -11.02 -3.34
C LYS A 143 -18.07 -10.45 -3.44
N LEU A 144 -17.20 -11.01 -4.28
CA LEU A 144 -15.86 -10.48 -4.54
C LEU A 144 -15.89 -9.01 -4.98
N SER A 145 -16.87 -8.62 -5.81
CA SER A 145 -17.03 -7.24 -6.27
C SER A 145 -17.21 -6.20 -5.15
N GLU A 146 -17.66 -6.64 -3.96
CA GLU A 146 -17.82 -5.77 -2.79
C GLU A 146 -16.54 -5.66 -1.96
N VAL A 147 -15.66 -6.64 -2.06
CA VAL A 147 -14.38 -6.71 -1.32
C VAL A 147 -13.23 -6.10 -2.11
N ILE A 148 -13.19 -6.31 -3.43
CA ILE A 148 -12.11 -5.83 -4.30
C ILE A 148 -11.74 -4.35 -4.08
N PRO A 149 -12.69 -3.39 -3.93
CA PRO A 149 -12.34 -1.99 -3.72
C PRO A 149 -11.62 -1.69 -2.39
N ALA A 150 -11.71 -2.61 -1.42
CA ALA A 150 -11.06 -2.47 -0.11
C ALA A 150 -9.69 -3.16 -0.05
N LEU A 151 -9.32 -3.94 -1.08
CA LEU A 151 -8.03 -4.61 -1.17
C LEU A 151 -6.96 -3.65 -1.68
N ASN A 152 -5.73 -3.82 -1.19
CA ASN A 152 -4.59 -3.10 -1.72
C ASN A 152 -4.30 -3.55 -3.17
N PRO A 153 -4.41 -2.66 -4.18
CA PRO A 153 -4.23 -3.01 -5.58
C PRO A 153 -2.79 -3.42 -5.93
N HIS A 154 -1.78 -3.03 -5.13
CA HIS A 154 -0.39 -3.44 -5.30
C HIS A 154 -0.13 -4.86 -4.79
N LEU A 155 -0.98 -5.38 -3.91
CA LEU A 155 -0.89 -6.74 -3.39
C LEU A 155 -1.83 -7.70 -4.10
N PHE A 156 -3.04 -7.26 -4.47
CA PHE A 156 -4.07 -8.12 -5.00
C PHE A 156 -4.35 -7.88 -6.47
N CYS A 157 -4.44 -8.98 -7.22
CA CYS A 157 -4.77 -8.97 -8.63
C CYS A 157 -6.01 -9.82 -8.90
N VAL A 158 -6.98 -9.26 -9.63
CA VAL A 158 -8.13 -10.03 -10.14
C VAL A 158 -7.67 -10.80 -11.37
N VAL A 159 -7.62 -12.13 -11.28
CA VAL A 159 -7.17 -13.03 -12.35
C VAL A 159 -8.30 -13.79 -13.01
N HIS A 160 -9.46 -13.88 -12.35
CA HIS A 160 -10.65 -14.54 -12.85
C HIS A 160 -11.90 -13.91 -12.24
N LYS A 161 -13.09 -14.04 -12.87
CA LYS A 161 -14.38 -13.59 -12.28
C LYS A 161 -14.64 -14.12 -10.87
N SER A 162 -14.01 -15.25 -10.53
CA SER A 162 -14.17 -15.94 -9.25
C SER A 162 -12.91 -15.96 -8.41
N TYR A 163 -11.79 -15.34 -8.84
CA TYR A 163 -10.54 -15.39 -8.10
C TYR A 163 -9.84 -14.03 -8.07
N VAL A 164 -9.38 -13.68 -6.89
CA VAL A 164 -8.46 -12.56 -6.62
C VAL A 164 -7.28 -13.13 -5.86
N ILE A 165 -6.07 -13.00 -6.40
CA ILE A 165 -4.85 -13.54 -5.78
C ILE A 165 -4.05 -12.44 -5.12
N ASN A 166 -3.32 -12.77 -4.07
CA ASN A 166 -2.27 -11.94 -3.52
C ASN A 166 -0.97 -12.28 -4.26
N LEU A 167 -0.44 -11.30 -5.00
CA LEU A 167 0.77 -11.44 -5.81
C LEU A 167 2.01 -11.81 -5.00
N ARG A 168 2.02 -11.49 -3.69
CA ARG A 168 3.12 -11.85 -2.80
C ARG A 168 3.31 -13.35 -2.69
N TYR A 169 2.22 -14.12 -2.79
CA TYR A 169 2.20 -15.56 -2.63
C TYR A 169 2.07 -16.33 -3.97
N ALA A 170 2.19 -15.62 -5.09
CA ALA A 170 2.32 -16.24 -6.39
C ALA A 170 3.76 -16.74 -6.56
N GLU A 171 3.93 -18.05 -6.71
CA GLU A 171 5.23 -18.71 -6.89
C GLU A 171 5.63 -18.73 -8.36
N SER A 172 4.70 -19.07 -9.25
CA SER A 172 4.97 -19.06 -10.69
C SER A 172 3.73 -18.70 -11.51
N PHE A 173 3.98 -18.08 -12.68
CA PHE A 173 2.96 -17.65 -13.62
C PHE A 173 3.00 -18.53 -14.87
N GLN A 174 1.91 -19.22 -15.14
CA GLN A 174 1.75 -20.08 -16.31
C GLN A 174 0.81 -19.40 -17.33
N LYS A 175 0.69 -20.01 -18.52
CA LYS A 175 -0.12 -19.45 -19.62
C LYS A 175 -1.56 -19.14 -19.22
N ASP A 176 -2.19 -20.04 -18.45
CA ASP A 176 -3.63 -19.99 -18.12
C ASP A 176 -3.90 -20.17 -16.61
N SER A 177 -2.85 -20.16 -15.77
CA SER A 177 -2.94 -20.29 -14.32
C SER A 177 -1.79 -19.59 -13.60
N VAL A 178 -1.99 -19.34 -12.30
CA VAL A 178 -0.97 -18.92 -11.36
C VAL A 178 -0.82 -20.01 -10.31
N HIS A 179 0.41 -20.51 -10.13
CA HIS A 179 0.74 -21.43 -9.06
C HIS A 179 1.03 -20.66 -7.77
N MET A 180 0.31 -20.99 -6.70
CA MET A 180 0.43 -20.34 -5.40
C MET A 180 1.36 -21.12 -4.49
N ILE A 181 2.00 -20.44 -3.53
CA ILE A 181 2.96 -21.04 -2.58
C ILE A 181 2.37 -22.21 -1.75
N ASN A 182 1.05 -22.28 -1.63
CA ASN A 182 0.38 -23.39 -0.95
C ASN A 182 0.08 -24.58 -1.85
N GLY A 183 0.55 -24.55 -3.11
CA GLY A 183 0.37 -25.62 -4.10
C GLY A 183 -0.90 -25.55 -4.94
N ASP A 184 -1.74 -24.53 -4.73
CA ASP A 184 -2.97 -24.37 -5.52
C ASP A 184 -2.68 -23.72 -6.88
N ASP A 185 -3.34 -24.22 -7.95
CA ASP A 185 -3.32 -23.65 -9.29
C ASP A 185 -4.56 -22.80 -9.52
N ILE A 186 -4.41 -21.50 -9.60
CA ILE A 186 -5.52 -20.55 -9.78
C ILE A 186 -5.70 -20.20 -11.27
N PRO A 187 -6.87 -20.46 -11.87
CA PRO A 187 -7.09 -20.19 -13.27
C PRO A 187 -7.12 -18.70 -13.59
N VAL A 188 -6.51 -18.34 -14.73
CA VAL A 188 -6.51 -16.97 -15.27
C VAL A 188 -7.43 -16.89 -16.47
N SER A 189 -8.45 -16.02 -16.41
CA SER A 189 -9.33 -15.81 -17.54
C SER A 189 -8.66 -14.99 -18.65
N ARG A 190 -9.04 -15.24 -19.91
CA ARG A 190 -8.47 -14.53 -21.08
C ARG A 190 -8.60 -13.00 -20.95
N SER A 191 -9.71 -12.52 -20.41
CA SER A 191 -9.97 -11.09 -20.22
C SER A 191 -9.13 -10.44 -19.12
N MET A 192 -8.54 -11.23 -18.21
CA MET A 192 -7.73 -10.73 -17.08
C MET A 192 -6.23 -10.89 -17.29
N LYS A 193 -5.80 -11.48 -18.42
CA LYS A 193 -4.37 -11.66 -18.71
C LYS A 193 -3.61 -10.34 -18.72
N ASN A 194 -4.12 -9.34 -19.43
CA ASN A 194 -3.47 -8.03 -19.50
C ASN A 194 -3.36 -7.37 -18.10
N ASN A 195 -4.38 -7.56 -17.25
CA ASN A 195 -4.36 -7.05 -15.88
C ASN A 195 -3.28 -7.75 -15.05
N LEU A 196 -3.14 -9.07 -15.19
CA LEU A 196 -2.09 -9.84 -14.52
C LEU A 196 -0.69 -9.46 -15.02
N ASP A 197 -0.51 -9.34 -16.35
CA ASP A 197 0.77 -8.96 -16.96
C ASP A 197 1.22 -7.58 -16.46
N HIS A 198 0.29 -6.62 -16.38
CA HIS A 198 0.58 -5.29 -15.84
C HIS A 198 1.00 -5.37 -14.35
N ALA A 199 0.26 -6.10 -13.55
CA ALA A 199 0.56 -6.27 -12.13
C ALA A 199 1.91 -6.96 -11.89
N ILE A 200 2.29 -7.94 -12.74
CA ILE A 200 3.61 -8.58 -12.68
C ILE A 200 4.72 -7.59 -13.04
N MET A 201 4.52 -6.77 -14.10
CA MET A 201 5.51 -5.77 -14.51
C MET A 201 5.73 -4.71 -13.43
N GLU A 202 4.66 -4.26 -12.78
CA GLU A 202 4.76 -3.34 -11.62
C GLU A 202 5.55 -3.99 -10.48
N LYS A 203 5.23 -5.24 -10.12
CA LYS A 203 5.97 -5.96 -9.08
C LYS A 203 7.45 -6.13 -9.40
N MET A 204 7.81 -6.39 -10.67
CA MET A 204 9.21 -6.50 -11.10
C MET A 204 9.95 -5.16 -11.07
N ARG A 205 9.25 -4.03 -11.28
CA ARG A 205 9.84 -2.69 -11.16
C ARG A 205 10.09 -2.29 -9.71
N CYS A 206 9.25 -2.77 -8.78
CA CYS A 206 9.34 -2.46 -7.35
C CYS A 206 10.25 -3.42 -6.56
N GLY A 207 10.75 -4.50 -7.16
CA GLY A 207 11.52 -5.56 -6.50
C GLY A 207 12.97 -5.74 -7.01
N GLY A 208 13.52 -4.73 -7.74
CA GLY A 208 14.90 -4.73 -8.23
C GLY A 208 15.79 -3.77 -7.45
#